data_fd7cd43055a6bebe4ffc4ffc3a2e08a8
#
_entry.id   fd7cd43055a6bebe4ffc4ffc3a2e08a8
#
_cell.length_a   1.000
_cell.length_b   1.000
_cell.length_c   1.000
_cell.angle_alpha   90.00
_cell.angle_beta   90.00
_cell.angle_gamma   90.00
#
_symmetry.space_group_name_H-M   'P 1'
#
loop_
_entity.id
_entity.type
_entity.pdbx_description
1 polymer ?
#
loop_
_entity_poly.entity_id
_entity_poly.type
_entity_poly.pdbx_seq_one_letter_code
_entity_poly.pdbx_strand_id
1 'polypeptide(L)'
;QAPQCASFPLGSGSWSGLFFAEGVLDKARFAAAISAAQSTLAAASTDYPSTAWDCAYASSGTAHALGGILTALGMDGHVITPHKLYHLKTLLLQAGHIDQLRLPALKEERRPVLAGGISVMLAVVEQLNIAELEVTHGALRQGLLHDLLEHEPPADKEAAEILALQQDFGIDTAQAERVH
;
A
#
# COMPACT_ATOMS: atom_id res chain seq x y z
N GLN A 1 -15.19 15.58 -9.51
CA GLN A 1 -14.18 16.09 -8.56
C GLN A 1 -12.89 15.32 -8.76
N ALA A 2 -11.75 15.99 -8.71
CA ALA A 2 -10.47 15.29 -8.71
C ALA A 2 -10.37 14.39 -7.45
N PRO A 3 -9.78 13.19 -7.57
CA PRO A 3 -9.61 12.31 -6.41
C PRO A 3 -8.73 13.00 -5.36
N GLN A 4 -9.15 12.92 -4.09
CA GLN A 4 -8.39 13.44 -2.98
C GLN A 4 -7.26 12.46 -2.67
N CYS A 5 -6.00 12.93 -2.67
CA CYS A 5 -4.83 12.11 -2.41
C CYS A 5 -4.02 12.65 -1.23
N ALA A 6 -3.52 11.75 -0.39
CA ALA A 6 -2.56 12.08 0.65
C ALA A 6 -1.47 11.01 0.72
N SER A 7 -0.28 11.40 1.16
CA SER A 7 0.84 10.49 1.36
C SER A 7 1.32 10.58 2.80
N PHE A 8 1.51 9.41 3.42
CA PHE A 8 1.99 9.30 4.80
C PHE A 8 3.30 8.49 4.83
N PRO A 9 4.27 8.85 5.68
CA PRO A 9 5.54 8.13 5.80
C PRO A 9 5.39 6.81 6.57
N LEU A 10 4.46 5.95 6.13
CA LEU A 10 4.09 4.68 6.77
C LEU A 10 4.43 3.50 5.84
N GLY A 11 5.66 3.02 5.92
CA GLY A 11 6.11 1.86 5.15
C GLY A 11 6.33 0.63 6.03
N SER A 12 5.95 -0.57 5.58
CA SER A 12 6.16 -1.82 6.34
C SER A 12 7.64 -2.06 6.70
N GLY A 13 8.56 -1.74 5.78
CA GLY A 13 10.00 -1.88 6.00
C GLY A 13 10.55 -0.87 7.01
N SER A 14 10.28 0.42 6.81
CA SER A 14 10.73 1.47 7.73
C SER A 14 10.13 1.28 9.13
N TRP A 15 8.86 0.88 9.21
CA TRP A 15 8.17 0.63 10.48
C TRP A 15 8.74 -0.59 11.21
N SER A 16 9.05 -1.66 10.47
CA SER A 16 9.74 -2.82 11.05
C SER A 16 11.13 -2.48 11.56
N GLY A 17 11.91 -1.70 10.80
CA GLY A 17 13.21 -1.24 11.23
C GLY A 17 13.18 -0.35 12.48
N LEU A 18 12.12 0.47 12.63
CA LEU A 18 11.99 1.37 13.78
C LEU A 18 11.54 0.66 15.07
N PHE A 19 10.57 -0.26 14.98
CA PHE A 19 9.95 -0.85 16.15
C PHE A 19 10.33 -2.32 16.41
N PHE A 20 10.84 -3.03 15.37
CA PHE A 20 11.13 -4.48 15.44
C PHE A 20 12.54 -4.82 14.91
N ALA A 21 13.48 -3.87 14.95
CA ALA A 21 14.84 -4.05 14.39
C ALA A 21 15.58 -5.28 14.92
N GLU A 22 15.35 -5.64 16.19
CA GLU A 22 15.96 -6.82 16.84
C GLU A 22 15.16 -8.11 16.61
N GLY A 23 14.09 -8.07 15.83
CA GLY A 23 13.22 -9.23 15.58
C GLY A 23 12.30 -9.62 16.73
N VAL A 24 12.31 -8.91 17.84
CA VAL A 24 11.48 -9.20 19.01
C VAL A 24 10.03 -8.77 18.75
N LEU A 25 9.10 -9.71 18.97
CA LEU A 25 7.66 -9.55 18.74
C LEU A 25 6.92 -9.58 20.08
N ASP A 26 6.82 -8.45 20.75
CA ASP A 26 6.13 -8.30 22.02
C ASP A 26 4.98 -7.29 21.99
N LYS A 27 4.16 -7.29 23.04
CA LYS A 27 2.99 -6.42 23.15
C LYS A 27 3.36 -4.94 23.19
N ALA A 28 4.48 -4.59 23.85
CA ALA A 28 4.90 -3.20 24.02
C ALA A 28 5.34 -2.59 22.69
N ARG A 29 6.13 -3.34 21.89
CA ARG A 29 6.58 -2.93 20.57
C ARG A 29 5.40 -2.77 19.59
N PHE A 30 4.45 -3.71 19.58
CA PHE A 30 3.24 -3.58 18.79
C PHE A 30 2.39 -2.38 19.19
N ALA A 31 2.18 -2.14 20.50
CA ALA A 31 1.44 -0.99 21.00
C ALA A 31 2.10 0.33 20.58
N ALA A 32 3.41 0.44 20.72
CA ALA A 32 4.19 1.61 20.32
C ALA A 32 4.09 1.85 18.79
N ALA A 33 4.25 0.79 17.99
CA ALA A 33 4.18 0.86 16.53
C ALA A 33 2.79 1.30 16.05
N ILE A 34 1.72 0.74 16.59
CA ILE A 34 0.34 1.09 16.23
C ILE A 34 0.04 2.53 16.66
N SER A 35 0.36 2.92 17.90
CA SER A 35 0.11 4.28 18.40
C SER A 35 0.86 5.35 17.59
N ALA A 36 2.12 5.10 17.22
CA ALA A 36 2.90 6.01 16.39
C ALA A 36 2.28 6.14 14.98
N ALA A 37 1.79 5.04 14.40
CA ALA A 37 1.12 5.07 13.10
C ALA A 37 -0.21 5.83 13.17
N GLN A 38 -1.01 5.62 14.22
CA GLN A 38 -2.25 6.37 14.45
C GLN A 38 -1.98 7.88 14.59
N SER A 39 -0.92 8.25 15.32
CA SER A 39 -0.53 9.66 15.46
C SER A 39 -0.15 10.28 14.09
N THR A 40 0.54 9.52 13.24
CA THR A 40 0.88 9.96 11.88
C THR A 40 -0.36 10.11 11.00
N LEU A 41 -1.39 9.28 11.22
CA LEU A 41 -2.66 9.30 10.48
C LEU A 41 -3.71 10.22 11.10
N ALA A 42 -3.41 10.97 12.15
CA ALA A 42 -4.43 11.72 12.90
C ALA A 42 -5.25 12.68 12.02
N ALA A 43 -4.62 13.33 11.03
CA ALA A 43 -5.31 14.20 10.08
C ALA A 43 -6.18 13.42 9.07
N ALA A 44 -5.82 12.17 8.76
CA ALA A 44 -6.51 11.40 7.73
C ALA A 44 -7.99 11.15 8.04
N SER A 45 -8.36 10.98 9.31
CA SER A 45 -9.76 10.78 9.71
C SER A 45 -10.65 12.01 9.44
N THR A 46 -10.05 13.20 9.43
CA THR A 46 -10.74 14.44 9.06
C THR A 46 -10.84 14.58 7.55
N ASP A 47 -9.76 14.28 6.85
CA ASP A 47 -9.69 14.42 5.39
C ASP A 47 -10.47 13.32 4.66
N TYR A 48 -10.54 12.12 5.25
CA TYR A 48 -11.23 10.93 4.73
C TYR A 48 -12.23 10.36 5.76
N PRO A 49 -13.30 11.07 6.09
CA PRO A 49 -14.29 10.57 7.05
C PRO A 49 -14.97 9.31 6.51
N SER A 50 -15.22 8.34 7.38
CA SER A 50 -15.84 7.06 7.01
C SER A 50 -17.24 7.18 6.36
N THR A 51 -17.86 8.35 6.44
CA THR A 51 -19.14 8.67 5.78
C THR A 51 -18.97 9.14 4.32
N ALA A 52 -17.76 9.36 3.84
CA ALA A 52 -17.49 9.91 2.50
C ALA A 52 -17.14 8.83 1.46
N TRP A 53 -17.09 7.56 1.85
CA TRP A 53 -16.73 6.44 0.97
C TRP A 53 -17.53 5.18 1.35
N ASP A 54 -17.77 4.30 0.38
CA ASP A 54 -18.56 3.07 0.55
C ASP A 54 -17.67 1.84 0.69
N CYS A 55 -16.50 1.83 0.04
CA CYS A 55 -15.59 0.69 -0.01
C CYS A 55 -14.15 1.13 0.26
N ALA A 56 -13.35 0.25 0.84
CA ALA A 56 -11.92 0.44 1.04
C ALA A 56 -11.13 -0.69 0.36
N TYR A 57 -10.11 -0.30 -0.40
CA TYR A 57 -9.26 -1.24 -1.16
C TYR A 57 -7.80 -1.12 -0.75
N ALA A 58 -7.11 -2.25 -0.71
CA ALA A 58 -5.67 -2.30 -0.46
C ALA A 58 -4.93 -3.00 -1.61
N SER A 59 -4.01 -2.27 -2.26
CA SER A 59 -3.21 -2.75 -3.39
C SER A 59 -1.73 -2.94 -3.07
N SER A 60 -1.35 -2.98 -1.80
CA SER A 60 0.04 -3.07 -1.38
C SER A 60 0.57 -4.51 -1.34
N GLY A 61 1.89 -4.68 -1.46
CA GLY A 61 2.53 -5.98 -1.24
C GLY A 61 2.30 -6.55 0.18
N THR A 62 2.06 -5.69 1.17
CA THR A 62 1.66 -6.09 2.53
C THR A 62 0.25 -6.69 2.53
N ALA A 63 -0.73 -6.02 1.90
CA ALA A 63 -2.10 -6.53 1.81
C ALA A 63 -2.15 -7.90 1.11
N HIS A 64 -1.44 -8.07 0.00
CA HIS A 64 -1.35 -9.35 -0.70
C HIS A 64 -0.71 -10.45 0.16
N ALA A 65 0.36 -10.13 0.90
CA ALA A 65 1.00 -11.11 1.79
C ALA A 65 0.06 -11.53 2.92
N LEU A 66 -0.65 -10.58 3.54
CA LEU A 66 -1.64 -10.87 4.59
C LEU A 66 -2.81 -11.68 4.04
N GLY A 67 -3.34 -11.35 2.88
CA GLY A 67 -4.39 -12.11 2.21
C GLY A 67 -3.97 -13.54 1.92
N GLY A 68 -2.76 -13.75 1.39
CA GLY A 68 -2.20 -15.09 1.15
C GLY A 68 -2.05 -15.93 2.43
N ILE A 69 -1.57 -15.31 3.51
CA ILE A 69 -1.43 -15.98 4.82
C ILE A 69 -2.82 -16.35 5.37
N LEU A 70 -3.79 -15.44 5.32
CA LEU A 70 -5.15 -15.68 5.78
C LEU A 70 -5.80 -16.84 5.01
N THR A 71 -5.66 -16.86 3.68
CA THR A 71 -6.17 -17.97 2.85
C THR A 71 -5.52 -19.31 3.25
N ALA A 72 -4.22 -19.32 3.47
CA ALA A 72 -3.50 -20.52 3.86
C ALA A 72 -3.83 -20.98 5.30
N LEU A 73 -4.36 -20.09 6.14
CA LEU A 73 -4.92 -20.39 7.47
C LEU A 73 -6.41 -20.82 7.40
N GLY A 74 -6.99 -20.96 6.21
CA GLY A 74 -8.40 -21.36 6.02
C GLY A 74 -9.40 -20.21 6.20
N MET A 75 -8.96 -18.96 6.16
CA MET A 75 -9.80 -17.77 6.21
C MET A 75 -9.97 -17.18 4.81
N ASP A 76 -11.02 -16.35 4.62
CA ASP A 76 -11.10 -15.53 3.41
C ASP A 76 -9.99 -14.47 3.42
N GLY A 77 -9.05 -14.59 2.47
CA GLY A 77 -7.93 -13.67 2.29
C GLY A 77 -8.20 -12.52 1.31
N HIS A 78 -9.36 -12.50 0.66
CA HIS A 78 -9.76 -11.39 -0.22
C HIS A 78 -10.21 -10.16 0.57
N VAL A 79 -10.73 -10.37 1.77
CA VAL A 79 -11.20 -9.32 2.66
C VAL A 79 -10.42 -9.36 3.96
N ILE A 80 -9.71 -8.29 4.28
CA ILE A 80 -8.99 -8.08 5.54
C ILE A 80 -9.89 -7.29 6.48
N THR A 81 -10.14 -7.82 7.68
CA THR A 81 -10.90 -7.15 8.74
C THR A 81 -9.98 -6.85 9.94
N PRO A 82 -10.34 -5.92 10.83
CA PRO A 82 -9.61 -5.69 12.07
C PRO A 82 -9.42 -6.98 12.88
N HIS A 83 -10.46 -7.82 12.96
CA HIS A 83 -10.38 -9.11 13.66
C HIS A 83 -9.30 -10.03 13.07
N LYS A 84 -9.22 -10.15 11.74
CA LYS A 84 -8.19 -10.95 11.06
C LYS A 84 -6.78 -10.39 11.30
N LEU A 85 -6.61 -9.06 11.31
CA LEU A 85 -5.34 -8.42 11.63
C LEU A 85 -4.91 -8.68 13.08
N TYR A 86 -5.85 -8.60 14.03
CA TYR A 86 -5.58 -8.95 15.44
C TYR A 86 -5.24 -10.42 15.62
N HIS A 87 -5.88 -11.31 14.86
CA HIS A 87 -5.52 -12.73 14.84
C HIS A 87 -4.07 -12.93 14.37
N LEU A 88 -3.68 -12.32 13.26
CA LEU A 88 -2.30 -12.38 12.76
C LEU A 88 -1.31 -11.78 13.77
N LYS A 89 -1.63 -10.63 14.37
CA LYS A 89 -0.81 -10.05 15.45
C LYS A 89 -0.63 -11.03 16.62
N THR A 90 -1.67 -11.74 16.98
CA THR A 90 -1.60 -12.75 18.07
C THR A 90 -0.65 -13.89 17.72
N LEU A 91 -0.67 -14.38 16.47
CA LEU A 91 0.29 -15.40 16.01
C LEU A 91 1.74 -14.90 16.05
N LEU A 92 1.98 -13.64 15.70
CA LEU A 92 3.30 -13.03 15.82
C LEU A 92 3.75 -12.90 17.29
N LEU A 93 2.85 -12.49 18.17
CA LEU A 93 3.14 -12.43 19.60
C LEU A 93 3.45 -13.80 20.20
N GLN A 94 2.76 -14.86 19.76
CA GLN A 94 3.04 -16.23 20.19
C GLN A 94 4.41 -16.72 19.72
N ALA A 95 4.84 -16.31 18.52
CA ALA A 95 6.18 -16.63 18.03
C ALA A 95 7.29 -15.92 18.84
N GLY A 96 6.99 -14.72 19.38
CA GLY A 96 7.89 -13.95 20.22
C GLY A 96 9.13 -13.38 19.53
N HIS A 97 9.55 -13.98 18.45
CA HIS A 97 10.68 -13.53 17.63
C HIS A 97 10.46 -13.85 16.16
N ILE A 98 10.96 -12.98 15.27
CA ILE A 98 10.75 -13.10 13.82
C ILE A 98 11.34 -14.39 13.25
N ASP A 99 12.47 -14.87 13.78
CA ASP A 99 13.10 -16.10 13.34
C ASP A 99 12.32 -17.37 13.73
N GLN A 100 11.46 -17.25 14.74
CA GLN A 100 10.57 -18.32 15.20
C GLN A 100 9.22 -18.31 14.46
N LEU A 101 8.96 -17.25 13.68
CA LEU A 101 7.71 -17.11 12.97
C LEU A 101 7.58 -18.16 11.85
N ARG A 102 6.52 -18.97 11.95
CA ARG A 102 6.18 -20.01 10.98
C ARG A 102 4.74 -19.83 10.56
N LEU A 103 4.52 -19.05 9.51
CA LEU A 103 3.21 -18.83 8.93
C LEU A 103 3.15 -19.43 7.53
N PRO A 104 2.07 -20.16 7.19
CA PRO A 104 1.91 -20.69 5.83
C PRO A 104 1.83 -19.53 4.83
N ALA A 105 2.30 -19.76 3.63
CA ALA A 105 2.37 -18.78 2.53
C ALA A 105 3.20 -17.51 2.82
N LEU A 106 3.85 -17.39 3.99
CA LEU A 106 4.76 -16.28 4.26
C LEU A 106 6.08 -16.49 3.52
N LYS A 107 6.36 -15.62 2.56
CA LYS A 107 7.63 -15.58 1.84
C LYS A 107 8.75 -15.08 2.75
N GLU A 108 9.95 -15.66 2.63
CA GLU A 108 11.12 -15.29 3.43
C GLU A 108 11.45 -13.79 3.37
N GLU A 109 11.38 -13.21 2.18
CA GLU A 109 11.63 -11.78 1.97
C GLU A 109 10.60 -10.85 2.66
N ARG A 110 9.42 -11.39 3.00
CA ARG A 110 8.36 -10.64 3.69
C ARG A 110 8.38 -10.78 5.20
N ARG A 111 9.08 -11.80 5.71
CA ARG A 111 9.17 -12.06 7.14
C ARG A 111 9.68 -10.83 7.93
N PRO A 112 10.79 -10.15 7.54
CA PRO A 112 11.32 -9.02 8.30
C PRO A 112 10.38 -7.81 8.37
N VAL A 113 9.48 -7.66 7.41
CA VAL A 113 8.62 -6.47 7.30
C VAL A 113 7.18 -6.72 7.73
N LEU A 114 6.84 -7.94 8.15
CA LEU A 114 5.46 -8.33 8.43
C LEU A 114 4.90 -7.63 9.66
N ALA A 115 5.68 -7.55 10.75
CA ALA A 115 5.23 -6.94 12.01
C ALA A 115 4.92 -5.44 11.85
N GLY A 116 5.81 -4.70 11.18
CA GLY A 116 5.57 -3.30 10.82
C GLY A 116 4.36 -3.15 9.91
N GLY A 117 4.22 -4.04 8.92
CA GLY A 117 3.08 -4.05 7.99
C GLY A 117 1.74 -4.26 8.70
N ILE A 118 1.65 -5.23 9.62
CA ILE A 118 0.44 -5.46 10.43
C ILE A 118 0.15 -4.27 11.33
N SER A 119 1.17 -3.66 11.95
CA SER A 119 1.00 -2.50 12.83
C SER A 119 0.45 -1.29 12.08
N VAL A 120 0.98 -0.99 10.91
CA VAL A 120 0.49 0.09 10.03
C VAL A 120 -0.93 -0.21 9.56
N MET A 121 -1.20 -1.45 9.14
CA MET A 121 -2.53 -1.82 8.65
C MET A 121 -3.59 -1.72 9.75
N LEU A 122 -3.28 -2.15 10.99
CA LEU A 122 -4.15 -1.97 12.15
C LEU A 122 -4.41 -0.49 12.41
N ALA A 123 -3.38 0.35 12.41
CA ALA A 123 -3.55 1.78 12.60
C ALA A 123 -4.48 2.41 11.53
N VAL A 124 -4.32 2.01 10.26
CA VAL A 124 -5.15 2.50 9.16
C VAL A 124 -6.62 2.11 9.35
N VAL A 125 -6.90 0.81 9.57
CA VAL A 125 -8.29 0.35 9.70
C VAL A 125 -8.98 0.92 10.92
N GLU A 126 -8.27 1.11 12.02
CA GLU A 126 -8.81 1.71 13.25
C GLU A 126 -9.03 3.22 13.10
N GLN A 127 -8.03 3.95 12.58
CA GLN A 127 -8.09 5.41 12.45
C GLN A 127 -9.16 5.87 11.46
N LEU A 128 -9.36 5.11 10.37
CA LEU A 128 -10.35 5.41 9.34
C LEU A 128 -11.67 4.67 9.55
N ASN A 129 -11.80 3.89 10.64
CA ASN A 129 -12.99 3.09 10.94
C ASN A 129 -13.39 2.15 9.79
N ILE A 130 -12.41 1.46 9.21
CA ILE A 130 -12.60 0.52 8.10
C ILE A 130 -13.03 -0.84 8.68
N ALA A 131 -14.25 -1.27 8.39
CA ALA A 131 -14.75 -2.59 8.80
C ALA A 131 -14.18 -3.71 7.92
N GLU A 132 -14.10 -3.46 6.63
CA GLU A 132 -13.64 -4.40 5.61
C GLU A 132 -12.71 -3.70 4.62
N LEU A 133 -11.59 -4.33 4.33
CA LEU A 133 -10.57 -3.85 3.41
C LEU A 133 -10.35 -4.90 2.34
N GLU A 134 -10.83 -4.65 1.13
CA GLU A 134 -10.70 -5.57 0.01
C GLU A 134 -9.27 -5.57 -0.56
N VAL A 135 -8.69 -6.75 -0.73
CA VAL A 135 -7.38 -6.90 -1.34
C VAL A 135 -7.54 -6.91 -2.86
N THR A 136 -7.04 -5.88 -3.52
CA THR A 136 -7.08 -5.76 -4.97
C THR A 136 -5.73 -6.06 -5.61
N HIS A 137 -5.75 -6.76 -6.76
CA HIS A 137 -4.56 -6.98 -7.58
C HIS A 137 -4.22 -5.79 -8.48
N GLY A 138 -5.11 -4.80 -8.56
CA GLY A 138 -4.84 -3.53 -9.23
C GLY A 138 -3.75 -2.75 -8.50
N ALA A 139 -2.75 -2.28 -9.23
CA ALA A 139 -1.66 -1.43 -8.75
C ALA A 139 -1.38 -0.33 -9.76
N LEU A 140 -0.52 0.63 -9.43
CA LEU A 140 -0.17 1.76 -10.27
C LEU A 140 0.14 1.35 -11.73
N ARG A 141 0.84 0.22 -11.92
CA ARG A 141 1.18 -0.29 -13.26
C ARG A 141 -0.06 -0.67 -14.07
N GLN A 142 -1.04 -1.35 -13.46
CA GLN A 142 -2.29 -1.71 -14.13
C GLN A 142 -3.12 -0.46 -14.43
N GLY A 143 -3.19 0.49 -13.49
CA GLY A 143 -3.87 1.76 -13.71
C GLY A 143 -3.25 2.55 -14.87
N LEU A 144 -1.92 2.63 -14.91
CA LEU A 144 -1.22 3.30 -16.00
C LEU A 144 -1.46 2.62 -17.36
N LEU A 145 -1.45 1.28 -17.41
CA LEU A 145 -1.76 0.54 -18.63
C LEU A 145 -3.20 0.75 -19.08
N HIS A 146 -4.13 0.83 -18.15
CA HIS A 146 -5.54 1.12 -18.45
C HIS A 146 -5.70 2.53 -19.01
N ASP A 147 -5.07 3.52 -18.38
CA ASP A 147 -5.04 4.90 -18.85
C ASP A 147 -4.46 5.03 -20.27
N LEU A 148 -3.37 4.32 -20.53
CA LEU A 148 -2.75 4.30 -21.88
C LEU A 148 -3.61 3.62 -22.93
N LEU A 149 -4.47 2.66 -22.55
CA LEU A 149 -5.34 1.94 -23.48
C LEU A 149 -6.68 2.64 -23.68
N GLU A 150 -7.20 3.34 -22.68
CA GLU A 150 -8.49 4.04 -22.77
C GLU A 150 -8.40 5.49 -23.23
N HIS A 151 -7.26 6.13 -22.97
CA HIS A 151 -6.98 7.45 -23.47
C HIS A 151 -5.98 7.33 -24.61
N GLU A 152 -6.48 7.15 -25.84
CA GLU A 152 -5.78 7.74 -26.99
C GLU A 152 -5.78 9.24 -26.71
N PRO A 153 -4.62 9.88 -26.45
CA PRO A 153 -4.60 11.33 -26.31
C PRO A 153 -5.22 11.89 -27.59
N PRO A 154 -6.13 12.89 -27.49
CA PRO A 154 -6.61 13.53 -28.70
C PRO A 154 -5.37 13.95 -29.48
N ALA A 155 -5.32 13.60 -30.77
CA ALA A 155 -4.16 13.79 -31.66
C ALA A 155 -3.54 15.20 -31.55
N ASP A 156 -4.35 16.20 -31.23
CA ASP A 156 -3.94 17.58 -30.98
C ASP A 156 -3.10 17.78 -29.71
N LYS A 157 -3.27 16.94 -28.67
CA LYS A 157 -2.55 17.09 -27.41
C LYS A 157 -1.16 16.48 -27.49
N GLU A 158 -1.04 15.33 -28.14
CA GLU A 158 0.24 14.68 -28.40
C GLU A 158 1.11 15.53 -29.34
N ALA A 159 0.52 16.10 -30.38
CA ALA A 159 1.19 17.03 -31.26
C ALA A 159 1.68 18.31 -30.53
N ALA A 160 0.88 18.83 -29.59
CA ALA A 160 1.24 20.00 -28.81
C ALA A 160 2.38 19.70 -27.82
N GLU A 161 2.38 18.51 -27.18
CA GLU A 161 3.45 18.09 -26.27
C GLU A 161 4.76 17.81 -27.03
N ILE A 162 4.69 17.18 -28.21
CA ILE A 162 5.85 16.99 -29.08
C ILE A 162 6.43 18.32 -29.53
N LEU A 163 5.60 19.28 -29.92
CA LEU A 163 6.04 20.63 -30.30
C LEU A 163 6.70 21.38 -29.16
N ALA A 164 6.16 21.26 -27.93
CA ALA A 164 6.73 21.86 -26.74
C ALA A 164 8.13 21.26 -26.43
N LEU A 165 8.25 19.93 -26.47
CA LEU A 165 9.52 19.24 -26.30
C LEU A 165 10.55 19.61 -27.40
N GLN A 166 10.13 19.71 -28.64
CA GLN A 166 10.98 20.13 -29.75
C GLN A 166 11.52 21.55 -29.55
N GLN A 167 10.72 22.47 -29.01
CA GLN A 167 11.13 23.84 -28.68
C GLN A 167 12.10 23.89 -27.50
N ASP A 168 11.79 23.16 -26.42
CA ASP A 168 12.62 23.12 -25.20
C ASP A 168 14.01 22.53 -25.46
N PHE A 169 14.11 21.54 -26.33
CA PHE A 169 15.38 20.88 -26.69
C PHE A 169 16.05 21.45 -27.94
N GLY A 170 15.47 22.48 -28.57
CA GLY A 170 16.05 23.14 -29.74
C GLY A 170 16.23 22.19 -30.92
N ILE A 171 15.31 21.25 -31.15
CA ILE A 171 15.40 20.25 -32.19
C ILE A 171 15.17 20.90 -33.58
N ASP A 172 16.08 20.66 -34.52
CA ASP A 172 15.92 21.07 -35.92
C ASP A 172 14.85 20.16 -36.60
N THR A 173 13.60 20.61 -36.58
CA THR A 173 12.45 19.90 -37.15
C THR A 173 12.57 19.70 -38.67
N ALA A 174 13.22 20.66 -39.37
CA ALA A 174 13.46 20.55 -40.80
C ALA A 174 14.50 19.46 -41.15
N GLN A 175 15.42 19.18 -40.22
CA GLN A 175 16.36 18.06 -40.33
C GLN A 175 15.65 16.73 -40.02
N ALA A 176 14.79 16.68 -39.01
CA ALA A 176 14.04 15.47 -38.66
C ALA A 176 13.11 15.00 -39.76
N GLU A 177 12.41 15.90 -40.45
CA GLU A 177 11.55 15.58 -41.61
C GLU A 177 12.31 15.05 -42.83
N ARG A 178 13.61 15.36 -42.97
CA ARG A 178 14.42 14.86 -44.10
C ARG A 178 14.97 13.47 -43.89
N VAL A 179 14.90 12.94 -42.70
CA VAL A 179 15.44 11.62 -42.32
C VAL A 179 14.33 10.56 -42.19
N HIS A 180 13.06 10.97 -42.33
CA HIS A 180 11.90 10.09 -42.27
C HIS A 180 11.48 9.74 -43.69
#